data_84fc96f3b68a64776aff12fc0beebd7c
#
_entry.id   84fc96f3b68a64776aff12fc0beebd7c
#
_cell.length_a   1.000
_cell.length_b   1.000
_cell.length_c   1.000
_cell.angle_alpha   90.00
_cell.angle_beta   90.00
_cell.angle_gamma   90.00
#
_symmetry.space_group_name_H-M   'P 1'
#
loop_
_entity.id
_entity.type
_entity.pdbx_description
1 polymer ?
#
loop_
_entity_poly.entity_id
_entity_poly.type
_entity_poly.pdbx_seq_one_letter_code
_entity_poly.pdbx_strand_id
1 'polypeptide(L)'
;MLSPQILNTMIKQKLLPAVMGYACIYILCIFMTACNPPGPLEQTLRQAGNNRIELEEVLKHYQKDKLRYKAACYLIERMSKCYSYSDLYIDSLKQLKWLSAQYGEGAWTDSVNDLWYNFSYRKSPKIYDSQVITAEYLIENIDLAFSVWEQRPWAKHYSFDDFCKYILPYRIGDEPLESWRKIYYDHYAASVDSIYEGNDIVKTAQAVQDLFLKEQFKWNTHFTLPHLGPLFLLKHRVGGCRESCDFTLYLFRALGIPTAIDSYLISPQTNGQHSWNVLKDTTGLLVPFWFMESDVKRGQNDGRPKGKVYRTMFGGELADVTMEYFGENEAELEIDC
;
A
#
# COMPACT_ATOMS: atom_id res chain seq x y z
N MET A 1 41.40 69.31 17.51
CA MET A 1 41.52 68.42 16.33
C MET A 1 42.22 67.16 16.77
N LEU A 2 41.56 66.03 16.67
CA LEU A 2 42.20 64.72 16.99
C LEU A 2 43.19 64.35 15.88
N SER A 3 44.33 63.80 16.26
CA SER A 3 45.37 63.45 15.28
C SER A 3 44.91 62.32 14.35
N PRO A 4 45.35 62.25 13.08
CA PRO A 4 44.95 61.20 12.12
C PRO A 4 45.23 59.76 12.60
N GLN A 5 46.15 59.56 13.51
CA GLN A 5 46.49 58.29 14.10
C GLN A 5 45.44 57.79 15.08
N ILE A 6 44.83 58.68 15.89
CA ILE A 6 43.77 58.35 16.85
C ILE A 6 42.49 57.96 16.09
N LEU A 7 42.17 58.69 15.02
CA LEU A 7 41.00 58.40 14.19
C LEU A 7 41.11 57.02 13.50
N ASN A 8 42.28 56.67 13.01
CA ASN A 8 42.52 55.40 12.33
C ASN A 8 42.47 54.20 13.31
N THR A 9 42.91 54.40 14.57
CA THR A 9 42.79 53.37 15.62
C THR A 9 41.34 53.18 16.09
N MET A 10 40.55 54.22 16.21
CA MET A 10 39.14 54.13 16.55
C MET A 10 38.28 53.47 15.45
N ILE A 11 38.60 53.73 14.19
CA ILE A 11 37.95 53.11 13.04
C ILE A 11 38.27 51.63 12.98
N LYS A 12 39.52 51.19 13.19
CA LYS A 12 39.92 49.78 13.23
C LYS A 12 39.33 49.05 14.41
N GLN A 13 39.20 49.65 15.59
CA GLN A 13 38.59 49.00 16.76
C GLN A 13 37.08 48.81 16.65
N LYS A 14 36.35 49.64 15.91
CA LYS A 14 34.93 49.49 15.72
C LYS A 14 34.51 48.69 14.48
N LEU A 15 35.33 48.71 13.41
CA LEU A 15 35.00 48.00 12.16
C LEU A 15 35.39 46.51 12.21
N LEU A 16 36.47 46.13 12.89
CA LEU A 16 36.92 44.75 12.96
C LEU A 16 35.92 43.80 13.60
N PRO A 17 35.29 44.08 14.77
CA PRO A 17 34.29 43.22 15.36
C PRO A 17 32.99 43.19 14.56
N ALA A 18 32.60 44.27 13.89
CA ALA A 18 31.40 44.30 13.04
C ALA A 18 31.59 43.43 11.79
N VAL A 19 32.72 43.50 11.11
CA VAL A 19 33.01 42.69 9.94
C VAL A 19 33.11 41.19 10.30
N MET A 20 33.76 40.86 11.44
CA MET A 20 33.78 39.49 11.94
C MET A 20 32.37 38.99 12.32
N GLY A 21 31.52 39.82 12.92
CA GLY A 21 30.13 39.47 13.22
C GLY A 21 29.30 39.16 11.95
N TYR A 22 29.43 39.97 10.91
CA TYR A 22 28.73 39.75 9.64
C TYR A 22 29.28 38.52 8.90
N ALA A 23 30.60 38.28 8.95
CA ALA A 23 31.21 37.07 8.37
C ALA A 23 30.74 35.80 9.09
N CYS A 24 30.65 35.81 10.42
CA CYS A 24 30.08 34.67 11.17
C CYS A 24 28.59 34.42 10.88
N ILE A 25 27.80 35.49 10.76
CA ILE A 25 26.38 35.39 10.40
C ILE A 25 26.23 34.85 8.97
N TYR A 26 27.06 35.31 8.02
CA TYR A 26 27.04 34.85 6.63
C TYR A 26 27.43 33.37 6.51
N ILE A 27 28.43 32.95 7.26
CA ILE A 27 28.87 31.54 7.34
C ILE A 27 27.78 30.69 8.01
N LEU A 28 27.14 31.17 9.09
CA LEU A 28 26.03 30.50 9.73
C LEU A 28 24.81 30.36 8.78
N CYS A 29 24.49 31.42 8.03
CA CYS A 29 23.44 31.39 7.01
C CYS A 29 23.76 30.40 5.87
N ILE A 30 25.01 30.31 5.43
CA ILE A 30 25.43 29.32 4.42
C ILE A 30 25.30 27.89 4.96
N PHE A 31 25.60 27.64 6.23
CA PHE A 31 25.38 26.34 6.86
C PHE A 31 23.91 26.01 7.07
N MET A 32 23.05 27.03 7.33
CA MET A 32 21.61 26.83 7.48
C MET A 32 20.89 26.57 6.14
N THR A 33 21.39 27.08 5.03
CA THR A 33 20.84 26.81 3.68
C THR A 33 21.26 25.47 3.09
N ALA A 34 22.25 24.78 3.69
CA ALA A 34 22.74 23.47 3.23
C ALA A 34 22.01 22.27 3.81
N CYS A 35 21.06 22.46 4.74
CA CYS A 35 20.29 21.38 5.37
C CYS A 35 18.84 21.37 4.90
N ASN A 36 18.59 21.28 3.61
CA ASN A 36 17.31 20.79 3.17
C ASN A 36 17.23 19.30 3.59
N PRO A 37 16.13 18.88 4.27
CA PRO A 37 15.97 17.48 4.57
C PRO A 37 16.01 16.67 3.27
N PRO A 38 16.64 15.49 3.27
CA PRO A 38 16.70 14.67 2.08
C PRO A 38 15.29 14.38 1.58
N GLY A 39 15.10 14.41 0.26
CA GLY A 39 13.84 14.05 -0.35
C GLY A 39 13.44 12.58 0.01
N PRO A 40 12.15 12.22 -0.18
CA PRO A 40 11.63 10.90 0.23
C PRO A 40 12.45 9.73 -0.32
N LEU A 41 12.90 9.81 -1.57
CA LEU A 41 13.75 8.79 -2.20
C LEU A 41 15.06 8.60 -1.43
N GLU A 42 15.81 9.68 -1.21
CA GLU A 42 17.09 9.59 -0.49
C GLU A 42 16.90 9.20 0.97
N GLN A 43 15.79 9.56 1.59
CA GLN A 43 15.45 9.11 2.95
C GLN A 43 15.30 7.60 3.02
N THR A 44 14.60 6.99 2.06
CA THR A 44 14.44 5.53 1.98
C THR A 44 15.76 4.84 1.66
N LEU A 45 16.54 5.39 0.73
CA LEU A 45 17.87 4.86 0.39
C LEU A 45 18.82 4.86 1.61
N ARG A 46 18.74 5.86 2.48
CA ARG A 46 19.50 5.88 3.76
C ARG A 46 18.97 4.83 4.74
N GLN A 47 17.65 4.67 4.85
CA GLN A 47 17.04 3.66 5.74
C GLN A 47 17.39 2.24 5.31
N ALA A 48 17.59 2.00 4.02
CA ALA A 48 17.97 0.70 3.47
C ALA A 48 19.32 0.17 4.00
N GLY A 49 20.20 1.05 4.47
CA GLY A 49 21.52 0.63 4.99
C GLY A 49 22.31 -0.15 3.95
N ASN A 50 22.73 -1.38 4.26
CA ASN A 50 23.46 -2.24 3.34
C ASN A 50 22.66 -2.66 2.09
N ASN A 51 21.33 -2.65 2.19
CA ASN A 51 20.43 -2.99 1.08
C ASN A 51 20.26 -1.85 0.06
N ARG A 52 20.86 -0.68 0.31
CA ARG A 52 20.84 0.46 -0.60
C ARG A 52 21.25 0.10 -2.03
N ILE A 53 22.23 -0.80 -2.16
CA ILE A 53 22.75 -1.26 -3.45
C ILE A 53 21.65 -1.87 -4.32
N GLU A 54 20.76 -2.68 -3.73
CA GLU A 54 19.63 -3.29 -4.43
C GLU A 54 18.67 -2.23 -4.99
N LEU A 55 18.33 -1.23 -4.17
CA LEU A 55 17.44 -0.16 -4.60
C LEU A 55 18.06 0.73 -5.69
N GLU A 56 19.36 1.04 -5.58
CA GLU A 56 20.09 1.79 -6.60
C GLU A 56 20.24 1.01 -7.90
N GLU A 57 20.33 -0.33 -7.85
CA GLU A 57 20.34 -1.19 -9.03
C GLU A 57 19.03 -1.10 -9.81
N VAL A 58 17.87 -1.08 -9.13
CA VAL A 58 16.55 -0.86 -9.78
C VAL A 58 16.54 0.48 -10.51
N LEU A 59 16.96 1.56 -9.85
CA LEU A 59 17.00 2.89 -10.46
C LEU A 59 17.94 2.93 -11.67
N LYS A 60 19.09 2.29 -11.58
CA LYS A 60 20.05 2.16 -12.67
C LYS A 60 19.51 1.34 -13.83
N HIS A 61 18.80 0.25 -13.54
CA HIS A 61 18.14 -0.61 -14.54
C HIS A 61 17.20 0.20 -15.44
N TYR A 62 16.39 1.06 -14.84
CA TYR A 62 15.40 1.87 -15.57
C TYR A 62 15.88 3.27 -15.97
N GLN A 63 17.13 3.62 -15.80
CA GLN A 63 17.64 4.99 -16.06
C GLN A 63 17.32 5.54 -17.46
N LYS A 64 17.15 4.66 -18.46
CA LYS A 64 16.83 5.02 -19.86
C LYS A 64 15.33 4.98 -20.17
N ASP A 65 14.52 4.35 -19.31
CA ASP A 65 13.06 4.27 -19.43
C ASP A 65 12.41 5.22 -18.41
N LYS A 66 11.96 6.37 -18.89
CA LYS A 66 11.44 7.45 -18.04
C LYS A 66 10.23 7.03 -17.20
N LEU A 67 9.33 6.18 -17.76
CA LEU A 67 8.12 5.79 -17.04
C LEU A 67 8.43 4.73 -15.98
N ARG A 68 9.19 3.68 -16.35
CA ARG A 68 9.60 2.66 -15.39
C ARG A 68 10.51 3.23 -14.30
N TYR A 69 11.38 4.19 -14.63
CA TYR A 69 12.18 4.91 -13.64
C TYR A 69 11.30 5.66 -12.62
N LYS A 70 10.28 6.40 -13.10
CA LYS A 70 9.33 7.09 -12.21
C LYS A 70 8.53 6.10 -11.35
N ALA A 71 8.16 4.95 -11.89
CA ALA A 71 7.49 3.89 -11.15
C ALA A 71 8.41 3.30 -10.05
N ALA A 72 9.68 3.08 -10.35
CA ALA A 72 10.68 2.66 -9.37
C ALA A 72 10.83 3.70 -8.25
N CYS A 73 10.97 4.98 -8.59
CA CYS A 73 11.00 6.07 -7.61
C CYS A 73 9.73 6.07 -6.74
N TYR A 74 8.56 5.95 -7.33
CA TYR A 74 7.28 5.91 -6.61
C TYR A 74 7.24 4.80 -5.55
N LEU A 75 7.68 3.59 -5.90
CA LEU A 75 7.74 2.46 -4.97
C LEU A 75 8.77 2.68 -3.87
N ILE A 76 9.99 3.09 -4.23
CA ILE A 76 11.09 3.27 -3.27
C ILE A 76 10.78 4.40 -2.29
N GLU A 77 10.26 5.54 -2.75
CA GLU A 77 9.90 6.67 -1.88
C GLU A 77 8.89 6.30 -0.78
N ARG A 78 7.96 5.39 -1.08
CA ARG A 78 6.91 4.97 -0.16
C ARG A 78 7.26 3.74 0.68
N MET A 79 8.31 3.04 0.29
CA MET A 79 8.75 1.80 0.93
C MET A 79 9.22 1.99 2.37
N SER A 80 9.62 3.20 2.76
CA SER A 80 10.15 3.48 4.11
C SER A 80 9.23 3.05 5.25
N LYS A 81 7.92 2.94 4.99
CA LYS A 81 6.91 2.51 5.96
C LYS A 81 6.45 1.06 5.75
N CYS A 82 6.90 0.40 4.70
CA CYS A 82 6.54 -0.98 4.39
C CYS A 82 7.37 -1.95 5.22
N TYR A 83 6.72 -2.91 5.85
CA TYR A 83 7.36 -3.94 6.68
C TYR A 83 6.50 -5.19 6.77
N SER A 84 7.11 -6.29 7.19
CA SER A 84 6.43 -7.48 7.67
C SER A 84 6.85 -7.79 9.10
N TYR A 85 6.16 -8.71 9.76
CA TYR A 85 6.54 -9.21 11.08
C TYR A 85 7.30 -10.52 10.97
N SER A 86 8.34 -10.69 11.81
CA SER A 86 9.10 -11.92 11.91
C SER A 86 8.75 -12.64 13.20
N ASP A 87 7.96 -13.70 13.08
CA ASP A 87 7.61 -14.54 14.23
C ASP A 87 7.19 -15.93 13.76
N LEU A 88 7.76 -16.97 14.38
CA LEU A 88 7.46 -18.37 14.05
C LEU A 88 5.99 -18.75 14.32
N TYR A 89 5.35 -18.09 15.27
CA TYR A 89 3.96 -18.36 15.61
C TYR A 89 2.98 -17.83 14.55
N ILE A 90 3.36 -16.80 13.79
CA ILE A 90 2.48 -16.24 12.74
C ILE A 90 2.11 -17.32 11.73
N ASP A 91 3.09 -18.06 11.22
CA ASP A 91 2.82 -19.10 10.23
C ASP A 91 2.04 -20.28 10.81
N SER A 92 2.32 -20.65 12.05
CA SER A 92 1.56 -21.68 12.76
C SER A 92 0.10 -21.25 12.95
N LEU A 93 -0.15 -19.98 13.30
CA LEU A 93 -1.51 -19.44 13.48
C LEU A 93 -2.25 -19.28 12.16
N LYS A 94 -1.57 -18.96 11.06
CA LYS A 94 -2.16 -18.98 9.71
C LYS A 94 -2.65 -20.40 9.37
N GLN A 95 -1.86 -21.43 9.62
CA GLN A 95 -2.27 -22.83 9.39
C GLN A 95 -3.44 -23.23 10.29
N LEU A 96 -3.45 -22.83 11.56
CA LEU A 96 -4.57 -23.08 12.47
C LEU A 96 -5.85 -22.37 12.01
N LYS A 97 -5.75 -21.14 11.51
CA LYS A 97 -6.89 -20.41 10.94
C LYS A 97 -7.50 -21.18 9.76
N TRP A 98 -6.67 -21.73 8.89
CA TRP A 98 -7.13 -22.56 7.79
C TRP A 98 -7.74 -23.88 8.27
N LEU A 99 -7.09 -24.60 9.17
CA LEU A 99 -7.58 -25.88 9.71
C LEU A 99 -8.93 -25.71 10.42
N SER A 100 -9.10 -24.67 11.24
CA SER A 100 -10.37 -24.42 11.91
C SER A 100 -11.52 -24.10 10.94
N ALA A 101 -11.22 -23.44 9.82
CA ALA A 101 -12.20 -23.22 8.75
C ALA A 101 -12.59 -24.51 8.00
N GLN A 102 -11.74 -25.56 8.02
CA GLN A 102 -12.02 -26.85 7.39
C GLN A 102 -12.80 -27.78 8.30
N TYR A 103 -12.42 -27.87 9.57
CA TYR A 103 -12.82 -28.93 10.49
C TYR A 103 -13.66 -28.42 11.69
N GLY A 104 -13.91 -27.10 11.78
CA GLY A 104 -14.61 -26.48 12.90
C GLY A 104 -13.74 -26.28 14.14
N GLU A 105 -14.30 -25.62 15.12
CA GLU A 105 -13.57 -25.19 16.33
C GLU A 105 -13.25 -26.34 17.30
N GLY A 106 -13.86 -27.52 17.16
CA GLY A 106 -13.65 -28.67 18.03
C GLY A 106 -12.25 -29.30 17.95
N ALA A 107 -11.38 -28.81 17.04
CA ALA A 107 -9.96 -29.24 16.94
C ALA A 107 -9.02 -28.44 17.86
N TRP A 108 -9.54 -27.55 18.71
CA TRP A 108 -8.72 -26.65 19.51
C TRP A 108 -8.45 -27.24 20.88
N THR A 109 -7.17 -27.32 21.20
CA THR A 109 -6.73 -27.67 22.57
C THR A 109 -6.63 -26.41 23.41
N ASP A 110 -6.67 -26.58 24.75
CA ASP A 110 -6.46 -25.46 25.69
C ASP A 110 -5.17 -24.69 25.40
N SER A 111 -4.11 -25.39 24.99
CA SER A 111 -2.84 -24.78 24.61
C SER A 111 -2.94 -23.85 23.40
N VAL A 112 -3.82 -24.15 22.43
CA VAL A 112 -4.08 -23.27 21.27
C VAL A 112 -4.86 -22.05 21.70
N ASN A 113 -5.83 -22.20 22.61
CA ASN A 113 -6.55 -21.08 23.20
C ASN A 113 -5.64 -20.16 24.01
N ASP A 114 -4.74 -20.71 24.81
CA ASP A 114 -3.77 -19.94 25.58
C ASP A 114 -2.83 -19.14 24.65
N LEU A 115 -2.33 -19.78 23.61
CA LEU A 115 -1.52 -19.11 22.58
C LEU A 115 -2.31 -17.98 21.92
N TRP A 116 -3.56 -18.23 21.57
CA TRP A 116 -4.47 -17.27 20.98
C TRP A 116 -4.66 -16.01 21.81
N TYR A 117 -5.01 -16.15 23.10
CA TYR A 117 -5.29 -15.02 23.98
C TYR A 117 -4.04 -14.24 24.37
N ASN A 118 -2.88 -14.89 24.39
CA ASN A 118 -1.63 -14.29 24.88
C ASN A 118 -0.71 -13.81 23.74
N PHE A 119 -0.88 -14.30 22.52
CA PHE A 119 -0.05 -13.90 21.39
C PHE A 119 -0.50 -12.56 20.78
N SER A 120 0.42 -11.63 20.67
CA SER A 120 0.21 -10.38 19.95
C SER A 120 1.35 -10.17 18.96
N TYR A 121 1.07 -10.42 17.69
CA TYR A 121 2.04 -10.25 16.59
C TYR A 121 2.62 -8.83 16.52
N ARG A 122 1.86 -7.81 16.98
CA ARG A 122 2.32 -6.41 16.99
C ARG A 122 3.53 -6.17 17.88
N LYS A 123 3.87 -7.12 18.78
CA LYS A 123 5.09 -7.09 19.60
C LYS A 123 6.28 -7.76 18.90
N SER A 124 6.05 -8.48 17.80
CA SER A 124 7.10 -9.16 17.05
C SER A 124 7.98 -8.16 16.29
N PRO A 125 9.25 -8.48 16.05
CA PRO A 125 10.16 -7.62 15.29
C PRO A 125 9.62 -7.33 13.89
N LYS A 126 9.83 -6.08 13.45
CA LYS A 126 9.52 -5.64 12.09
C LYS A 126 10.72 -5.85 11.18
N ILE A 127 10.48 -6.37 10.00
CA ILE A 127 11.43 -6.44 8.91
C ILE A 127 11.00 -5.42 7.87
N TYR A 128 11.75 -4.33 7.72
CA TYR A 128 11.43 -3.29 6.75
C TYR A 128 11.84 -3.71 5.34
N ASP A 129 10.94 -3.49 4.38
CA ASP A 129 11.16 -3.87 2.98
C ASP A 129 12.41 -3.22 2.40
N SER A 130 12.64 -1.94 2.70
CA SER A 130 13.83 -1.23 2.26
C SER A 130 15.14 -1.91 2.64
N GLN A 131 15.14 -2.74 3.71
CA GLN A 131 16.33 -3.42 4.23
C GLN A 131 16.54 -4.84 3.67
N VAL A 132 15.53 -5.42 2.98
CA VAL A 132 15.57 -6.83 2.57
C VAL A 132 15.11 -7.09 1.13
N ILE A 133 14.40 -6.14 0.51
CA ILE A 133 13.86 -6.32 -0.85
C ILE A 133 15.00 -6.35 -1.87
N THR A 134 14.94 -7.28 -2.83
CA THR A 134 15.97 -7.40 -3.88
C THR A 134 15.61 -6.56 -5.11
N ALA A 135 16.63 -6.20 -5.88
CA ALA A 135 16.46 -5.55 -7.17
C ALA A 135 15.63 -6.42 -8.13
N GLU A 136 15.91 -7.72 -8.17
CA GLU A 136 15.19 -8.69 -8.98
C GLU A 136 13.69 -8.67 -8.69
N TYR A 137 13.30 -8.70 -7.40
CA TYR A 137 11.89 -8.64 -6.98
C TYR A 137 11.19 -7.38 -7.49
N LEU A 138 11.81 -6.20 -7.31
CA LEU A 138 11.22 -4.93 -7.74
C LEU A 138 11.14 -4.81 -9.26
N ILE A 139 12.18 -5.25 -9.98
CA ILE A 139 12.20 -5.26 -11.44
C ILE A 139 11.10 -6.17 -11.98
N GLU A 140 11.00 -7.41 -11.47
CA GLU A 140 9.93 -8.33 -11.86
C GLU A 140 8.55 -7.72 -11.62
N ASN A 141 8.31 -7.15 -10.43
CA ASN A 141 7.03 -6.53 -10.11
C ASN A 141 6.68 -5.37 -11.05
N ILE A 142 7.66 -4.49 -11.32
CA ILE A 142 7.47 -3.33 -12.21
C ILE A 142 7.18 -3.80 -13.63
N ASP A 143 7.97 -4.70 -14.19
CA ASP A 143 7.82 -5.17 -15.57
C ASP A 143 6.49 -5.91 -15.78
N LEU A 144 6.09 -6.77 -14.85
CA LEU A 144 4.79 -7.44 -14.91
C LEU A 144 3.62 -6.47 -14.77
N ALA A 145 3.74 -5.46 -13.89
CA ALA A 145 2.70 -4.43 -13.77
C ALA A 145 2.57 -3.59 -15.04
N PHE A 146 3.68 -3.20 -15.66
CA PHE A 146 3.68 -2.49 -16.95
C PHE A 146 3.11 -3.37 -18.08
N SER A 147 3.49 -4.65 -18.12
CA SER A 147 2.99 -5.58 -19.13
C SER A 147 1.46 -5.63 -19.13
N VAL A 148 0.81 -5.78 -17.99
CA VAL A 148 -0.66 -5.81 -17.92
C VAL A 148 -1.27 -4.43 -18.20
N TRP A 149 -0.66 -3.34 -17.74
CA TRP A 149 -1.15 -1.99 -18.00
C TRP A 149 -1.11 -1.61 -19.49
N GLU A 150 -0.02 -1.96 -20.18
CA GLU A 150 0.19 -1.65 -21.60
C GLU A 150 -0.62 -2.57 -22.53
N GLN A 151 -0.82 -3.84 -22.17
CA GLN A 151 -1.36 -4.87 -23.06
C GLN A 151 -2.84 -5.16 -22.85
N ARG A 152 -3.36 -5.06 -21.62
CA ARG A 152 -4.75 -5.41 -21.33
C ARG A 152 -5.71 -4.34 -21.86
N PRO A 153 -6.75 -4.72 -22.64
CA PRO A 153 -7.67 -3.77 -23.28
C PRO A 153 -8.34 -2.80 -22.28
N TRP A 154 -8.63 -3.28 -21.09
CA TRP A 154 -9.27 -2.52 -20.03
C TRP A 154 -8.29 -1.65 -19.22
N ALA A 155 -6.98 -1.96 -19.22
CA ALA A 155 -5.99 -1.30 -18.35
C ALA A 155 -5.32 -0.10 -19.03
N LYS A 156 -5.07 -0.15 -20.34
CA LYS A 156 -4.30 0.85 -21.10
C LYS A 156 -4.87 2.28 -21.11
N HIS A 157 -6.11 2.46 -20.66
CA HIS A 157 -6.78 3.76 -20.64
C HIS A 157 -6.48 4.57 -19.36
N TYR A 158 -5.90 3.93 -18.33
CA TYR A 158 -5.61 4.61 -17.09
C TYR A 158 -4.35 5.45 -17.17
N SER A 159 -4.37 6.58 -16.47
CA SER A 159 -3.21 7.46 -16.36
C SER A 159 -2.05 6.76 -15.64
N PHE A 160 -0.83 7.29 -15.83
CA PHE A 160 0.34 6.80 -15.09
C PHE A 160 0.17 6.97 -13.57
N ASP A 161 -0.52 8.01 -13.11
CA ASP A 161 -0.81 8.23 -11.69
C ASP A 161 -1.75 7.15 -11.14
N ASP A 162 -2.80 6.81 -11.87
CA ASP A 162 -3.71 5.70 -11.51
C ASP A 162 -3.00 4.35 -11.52
N PHE A 163 -2.17 4.11 -12.52
CA PHE A 163 -1.33 2.92 -12.57
C PHE A 163 -0.45 2.79 -11.34
N CYS A 164 0.24 3.86 -10.95
CA CYS A 164 1.10 3.87 -9.76
C CYS A 164 0.31 3.64 -8.46
N LYS A 165 -0.90 4.17 -8.36
CA LYS A 165 -1.72 4.05 -7.15
C LYS A 165 -2.39 2.68 -7.01
N TYR A 166 -2.94 2.14 -8.11
CA TYR A 166 -3.89 1.04 -8.05
C TYR A 166 -3.37 -0.28 -8.60
N ILE A 167 -2.39 -0.27 -9.53
CA ILE A 167 -1.91 -1.48 -10.21
C ILE A 167 -0.47 -1.83 -9.79
N LEU A 168 0.43 -0.85 -9.77
CA LEU A 168 1.86 -1.02 -9.54
C LEU A 168 2.23 -1.59 -8.16
N PRO A 169 1.58 -1.23 -7.03
CA PRO A 169 2.05 -1.62 -5.70
C PRO A 169 2.17 -3.13 -5.53
N TYR A 170 3.29 -3.54 -4.93
CA TYR A 170 3.62 -4.96 -4.70
C TYR A 170 3.08 -5.49 -3.37
N ARG A 171 2.60 -4.61 -2.48
CA ARG A 171 2.18 -4.89 -1.12
C ARG A 171 0.83 -4.23 -0.83
N ILE A 172 0.09 -4.76 0.14
CA ILE A 172 -1.15 -4.19 0.67
C ILE A 172 -0.93 -3.62 2.08
N GLY A 173 -0.41 -4.44 2.98
CA GLY A 173 -0.24 -4.10 4.38
C GLY A 173 1.08 -4.60 4.97
N ASP A 174 1.00 -5.46 5.98
CA ASP A 174 2.13 -6.00 6.74
C ASP A 174 2.41 -7.49 6.46
N GLU A 175 1.99 -7.97 5.29
CA GLU A 175 2.25 -9.33 4.80
C GLU A 175 3.73 -9.57 4.50
N PRO A 176 4.17 -10.84 4.44
CA PRO A 176 5.52 -11.16 3.98
C PRO A 176 5.74 -10.77 2.52
N LEU A 177 7.00 -10.47 2.15
CA LEU A 177 7.38 -10.26 0.75
C LEU A 177 7.37 -11.60 0.01
N GLU A 178 6.54 -11.70 -1.02
CA GLU A 178 6.37 -12.90 -1.85
C GLU A 178 6.27 -12.50 -3.33
N SER A 179 6.91 -13.24 -4.23
CA SER A 179 6.79 -13.05 -5.70
C SER A 179 5.45 -13.63 -6.17
N TRP A 180 4.41 -12.82 -6.10
CA TRP A 180 3.03 -13.28 -6.29
C TRP A 180 2.42 -12.91 -7.65
N ARG A 181 2.82 -11.77 -8.24
CA ARG A 181 2.11 -11.17 -9.38
C ARG A 181 2.02 -12.09 -10.58
N LYS A 182 3.15 -12.72 -10.96
CA LYS A 182 3.18 -13.70 -12.05
C LYS A 182 2.33 -14.92 -11.75
N ILE A 183 2.38 -15.43 -10.52
CA ILE A 183 1.64 -16.64 -10.11
C ILE A 183 0.13 -16.42 -10.23
N TYR A 184 -0.37 -15.26 -9.74
CA TYR A 184 -1.78 -14.90 -9.88
C TYR A 184 -2.17 -14.69 -11.34
N TYR A 185 -1.32 -14.01 -12.13
CA TYR A 185 -1.56 -13.82 -13.56
C TYR A 185 -1.68 -15.16 -14.29
N ASP A 186 -0.70 -16.05 -14.13
CA ASP A 186 -0.67 -17.35 -14.79
C ASP A 186 -1.88 -18.23 -14.38
N HIS A 187 -2.34 -18.09 -13.14
CA HIS A 187 -3.47 -18.86 -12.64
C HIS A 187 -4.81 -18.42 -13.23
N TYR A 188 -5.02 -17.10 -13.42
CA TYR A 188 -6.35 -16.56 -13.76
C TYR A 188 -6.47 -15.99 -15.16
N ALA A 189 -5.39 -15.52 -15.81
CA ALA A 189 -5.48 -14.75 -17.05
C ALA A 189 -6.19 -15.51 -18.17
N ALA A 190 -5.81 -16.76 -18.41
CA ALA A 190 -6.40 -17.59 -19.47
C ALA A 190 -7.91 -17.84 -19.23
N SER A 191 -8.32 -18.03 -17.98
CA SER A 191 -9.73 -18.23 -17.63
C SER A 191 -10.54 -16.95 -17.84
N VAL A 192 -9.99 -15.77 -17.49
CA VAL A 192 -10.64 -14.48 -17.74
C VAL A 192 -10.76 -14.22 -19.23
N ASP A 193 -9.70 -14.46 -20.00
CA ASP A 193 -9.69 -14.26 -21.46
C ASP A 193 -10.71 -15.18 -22.17
N SER A 194 -11.01 -16.34 -21.61
CA SER A 194 -12.01 -17.27 -22.17
C SER A 194 -13.46 -16.83 -21.96
N ILE A 195 -13.74 -15.98 -20.99
CA ILE A 195 -15.10 -15.57 -20.63
C ILE A 195 -15.42 -14.11 -20.98
N TYR A 196 -14.39 -13.29 -21.18
CA TYR A 196 -14.57 -11.88 -21.50
C TYR A 196 -13.46 -11.33 -22.39
N GLU A 197 -13.80 -10.91 -23.61
CA GLU A 197 -12.86 -10.34 -24.60
C GLU A 197 -13.01 -8.81 -24.77
N GLY A 198 -13.82 -8.15 -23.93
CA GLY A 198 -14.11 -6.73 -24.04
C GLY A 198 -13.08 -5.82 -23.39
N ASN A 199 -13.39 -4.53 -23.38
CA ASN A 199 -12.55 -3.49 -22.78
C ASN A 199 -13.22 -2.72 -21.63
N ASP A 200 -14.46 -3.08 -21.26
CA ASP A 200 -15.16 -2.48 -20.13
C ASP A 200 -14.62 -3.04 -18.81
N ILE A 201 -14.01 -2.18 -18.02
CA ILE A 201 -13.35 -2.58 -16.77
C ILE A 201 -14.34 -3.15 -15.73
N VAL A 202 -15.58 -2.65 -15.69
CA VAL A 202 -16.59 -3.13 -14.75
C VAL A 202 -17.05 -4.53 -15.12
N LYS A 203 -17.27 -4.78 -16.42
CA LYS A 203 -17.59 -6.12 -16.93
C LYS A 203 -16.43 -7.09 -16.76
N THR A 204 -15.18 -6.62 -16.94
CA THR A 204 -14.00 -7.44 -16.65
C THR A 204 -13.94 -7.84 -15.18
N ALA A 205 -14.14 -6.88 -14.29
CA ALA A 205 -14.17 -7.15 -12.85
C ALA A 205 -15.28 -8.11 -12.44
N GLN A 206 -16.48 -7.98 -13.04
CA GLN A 206 -17.59 -8.92 -12.83
C GLN A 206 -17.24 -10.33 -13.30
N ALA A 207 -16.63 -10.46 -14.49
CA ALA A 207 -16.22 -11.75 -15.03
C ALA A 207 -15.18 -12.44 -14.13
N VAL A 208 -14.21 -11.67 -13.59
CA VAL A 208 -13.23 -12.19 -12.61
C VAL A 208 -13.92 -12.64 -11.33
N GLN A 209 -14.89 -11.85 -10.83
CA GLN A 209 -15.65 -12.20 -9.64
C GLN A 209 -16.45 -13.49 -9.84
N ASP A 210 -17.10 -13.65 -11.00
CA ASP A 210 -17.88 -14.86 -11.32
C ASP A 210 -17.01 -16.12 -11.34
N LEU A 211 -15.77 -16.02 -11.80
CA LEU A 211 -14.79 -17.12 -11.72
C LEU A 211 -14.46 -17.45 -10.27
N PHE A 212 -14.20 -16.43 -9.50
CA PHE A 212 -13.76 -16.57 -8.13
C PHE A 212 -14.87 -17.11 -7.19
N LEU A 213 -16.13 -16.72 -7.38
CA LEU A 213 -17.25 -17.25 -6.59
C LEU A 213 -17.37 -18.78 -6.69
N LYS A 214 -16.87 -19.37 -7.79
CA LYS A 214 -16.81 -20.83 -7.97
C LYS A 214 -15.75 -21.49 -7.09
N GLU A 215 -14.76 -20.75 -6.61
CA GLU A 215 -13.62 -21.28 -5.89
C GLU A 215 -13.77 -21.36 -4.37
N GLN A 216 -14.90 -20.97 -3.81
CA GLN A 216 -15.23 -21.06 -2.39
C GLN A 216 -14.20 -20.45 -1.43
N PHE A 217 -14.41 -19.19 -1.05
CA PHE A 217 -13.68 -18.57 0.05
C PHE A 217 -14.30 -18.99 1.39
N LYS A 218 -13.48 -19.45 2.35
CA LYS A 218 -13.95 -19.92 3.65
C LYS A 218 -13.93 -18.81 4.67
N TRP A 219 -15.10 -18.48 5.21
CA TRP A 219 -15.20 -17.46 6.23
C TRP A 219 -14.61 -17.93 7.55
N ASN A 220 -13.64 -17.16 8.07
CA ASN A 220 -13.06 -17.36 9.38
C ASN A 220 -12.45 -16.05 9.90
N THR A 221 -13.08 -15.45 10.91
CA THR A 221 -12.62 -14.22 11.56
C THR A 221 -11.75 -14.45 12.80
N HIS A 222 -11.53 -15.71 13.17
CA HIS A 222 -10.65 -16.03 14.28
C HIS A 222 -9.20 -15.67 13.93
N PHE A 223 -8.41 -15.38 14.97
CA PHE A 223 -7.03 -14.95 14.91
C PHE A 223 -6.81 -13.59 14.25
N THR A 224 -6.57 -12.58 15.08
CA THR A 224 -6.09 -11.28 14.61
C THR A 224 -4.63 -11.42 14.23
N LEU A 225 -4.37 -11.63 12.95
CA LEU A 225 -3.04 -11.82 12.37
C LEU A 225 -2.66 -10.61 11.51
N PRO A 226 -1.38 -10.46 11.15
CA PRO A 226 -0.99 -9.59 10.03
C PRO A 226 -1.74 -10.01 8.76
N HIS A 227 -1.62 -9.23 7.70
CA HIS A 227 -2.10 -9.67 6.38
C HIS A 227 -1.50 -11.03 6.04
N LEU A 228 -2.34 -11.98 5.60
CA LEU A 228 -1.93 -13.39 5.47
C LEU A 228 -0.91 -13.63 4.35
N GLY A 229 -0.82 -12.70 3.42
CA GLY A 229 0.07 -12.79 2.26
C GLY A 229 -0.58 -13.44 1.03
N PRO A 230 -0.10 -13.06 -0.16
CA PRO A 230 -0.73 -13.46 -1.42
C PRO A 230 -0.69 -14.95 -1.67
N LEU A 231 0.42 -15.64 -1.42
CA LEU A 231 0.53 -17.07 -1.71
C LEU A 231 -0.30 -17.91 -0.74
N PHE A 232 -0.37 -17.51 0.52
CA PHE A 232 -1.24 -18.18 1.49
C PHE A 232 -2.72 -18.04 1.10
N LEU A 233 -3.14 -16.83 0.72
CA LEU A 233 -4.52 -16.57 0.30
C LEU A 233 -4.88 -17.30 -0.99
N LEU A 234 -3.97 -17.35 -1.98
CA LEU A 234 -4.20 -18.10 -3.21
C LEU A 234 -4.42 -19.60 -2.93
N LYS A 235 -3.66 -20.16 -2.01
CA LYS A 235 -3.72 -21.59 -1.67
C LYS A 235 -4.92 -21.94 -0.80
N HIS A 236 -5.24 -21.09 0.18
CA HIS A 236 -6.14 -21.47 1.27
C HIS A 236 -7.50 -20.75 1.24
N ARG A 237 -7.59 -19.54 0.66
CA ARG A 237 -8.85 -18.75 0.52
C ARG A 237 -9.66 -18.73 1.82
N VAL A 238 -9.04 -18.25 2.89
CA VAL A 238 -9.62 -18.23 4.23
C VAL A 238 -9.43 -16.88 4.90
N GLY A 239 -10.46 -16.39 5.58
CA GLY A 239 -10.41 -15.16 6.35
C GLY A 239 -11.75 -14.48 6.50
N GLY A 240 -11.73 -13.21 6.92
CA GLY A 240 -12.89 -12.32 6.98
C GLY A 240 -12.94 -11.36 5.79
N CYS A 241 -13.59 -10.22 5.99
CA CYS A 241 -13.73 -9.19 4.95
C CYS A 241 -12.36 -8.66 4.50
N ARG A 242 -11.42 -8.44 5.42
CA ARG A 242 -10.07 -7.96 5.09
C ARG A 242 -9.35 -8.94 4.16
N GLU A 243 -9.27 -10.20 4.53
CA GLU A 243 -8.56 -11.23 3.77
C GLU A 243 -9.18 -11.48 2.39
N SER A 244 -10.51 -11.39 2.29
CA SER A 244 -11.17 -11.48 0.98
C SER A 244 -10.88 -10.27 0.10
N CYS A 245 -10.81 -9.07 0.69
CA CYS A 245 -10.40 -7.86 -0.02
C CYS A 245 -8.94 -7.93 -0.48
N ASP A 246 -8.04 -8.43 0.37
CA ASP A 246 -6.63 -8.62 0.05
C ASP A 246 -6.47 -9.56 -1.15
N PHE A 247 -7.13 -10.71 -1.10
CA PHE A 247 -7.09 -11.67 -2.21
C PHE A 247 -7.57 -11.06 -3.53
N THR A 248 -8.71 -10.36 -3.49
CA THR A 248 -9.25 -9.66 -4.66
C THR A 248 -8.28 -8.62 -5.19
N LEU A 249 -7.62 -7.87 -4.31
CA LEU A 249 -6.67 -6.84 -4.70
C LEU A 249 -5.42 -7.41 -5.38
N TYR A 250 -4.86 -8.53 -4.89
CA TYR A 250 -3.76 -9.23 -5.56
C TYR A 250 -4.17 -9.70 -6.95
N LEU A 251 -5.32 -10.36 -7.04
CA LEU A 251 -5.86 -10.88 -8.30
C LEU A 251 -6.09 -9.76 -9.32
N PHE A 252 -6.74 -8.68 -8.90
CA PHE A 252 -7.06 -7.57 -9.78
C PHE A 252 -5.82 -6.81 -10.23
N ARG A 253 -4.87 -6.57 -9.34
CA ARG A 253 -3.57 -5.97 -9.70
C ARG A 253 -2.80 -6.83 -10.69
N ALA A 254 -2.81 -8.16 -10.53
CA ALA A 254 -2.16 -9.08 -11.46
C ALA A 254 -2.78 -9.02 -12.86
N LEU A 255 -4.07 -8.74 -12.96
CA LEU A 255 -4.80 -8.64 -14.24
C LEU A 255 -4.89 -7.21 -14.80
N GLY A 256 -4.26 -6.23 -14.14
CA GLY A 256 -4.29 -4.83 -14.56
C GLY A 256 -5.64 -4.14 -14.31
N ILE A 257 -6.38 -4.58 -13.29
CA ILE A 257 -7.65 -3.99 -12.88
C ILE A 257 -7.39 -3.02 -11.71
N PRO A 258 -7.59 -1.69 -11.89
CA PRO A 258 -7.29 -0.68 -10.88
C PRO A 258 -8.28 -0.73 -9.72
N THR A 259 -7.83 -1.26 -8.61
CA THR A 259 -8.66 -1.53 -7.44
C THR A 259 -7.96 -1.10 -6.17
N ALA A 260 -8.75 -0.64 -5.20
CA ALA A 260 -8.32 -0.31 -3.85
C ALA A 260 -9.12 -1.11 -2.81
N ILE A 261 -8.74 -0.94 -1.54
CA ILE A 261 -9.50 -1.41 -0.38
C ILE A 261 -9.92 -0.19 0.41
N ASP A 262 -11.21 -0.02 0.60
CA ASP A 262 -11.81 0.97 1.46
C ASP A 262 -12.37 0.29 2.72
N SER A 263 -12.34 1.00 3.83
CA SER A 263 -12.81 0.47 5.11
C SER A 263 -13.35 1.59 6.00
N TYR A 264 -14.31 1.25 6.85
CA TYR A 264 -14.60 2.01 8.05
C TYR A 264 -14.10 1.24 9.28
N LEU A 265 -13.57 1.99 10.24
CA LEU A 265 -13.03 1.40 11.47
C LEU A 265 -14.12 1.14 12.51
N ILE A 266 -15.20 1.93 12.46
CA ILE A 266 -16.36 1.84 13.35
C ILE A 266 -17.61 2.02 12.51
N SER A 267 -18.51 1.05 12.58
CA SER A 267 -19.85 1.18 12.00
C SER A 267 -20.72 2.05 12.92
N PRO A 268 -21.50 3.00 12.38
CA PRO A 268 -22.47 3.75 13.17
C PRO A 268 -23.48 2.90 13.91
N GLN A 269 -23.76 1.70 13.42
CA GLN A 269 -24.79 0.82 13.98
C GLN A 269 -24.28 -0.31 14.87
N THR A 270 -23.08 -0.83 14.62
CA THR A 270 -22.63 -2.10 15.22
C THR A 270 -21.29 -2.02 15.94
N ASN A 271 -20.63 -0.87 15.95
CA ASN A 271 -19.24 -0.71 16.43
C ASN A 271 -18.21 -1.65 15.76
N GLY A 272 -18.62 -2.36 14.72
CA GLY A 272 -17.77 -3.25 13.95
C GLY A 272 -17.00 -2.52 12.86
N GLN A 273 -15.88 -3.07 12.44
CA GLN A 273 -15.14 -2.63 11.25
C GLN A 273 -15.54 -3.47 10.03
N HIS A 274 -15.43 -2.88 8.86
CA HIS A 274 -15.64 -3.59 7.60
C HIS A 274 -14.70 -3.06 6.52
N SER A 275 -14.36 -3.94 5.58
CA SER A 275 -13.55 -3.61 4.40
C SER A 275 -14.25 -4.13 3.15
N TRP A 276 -14.13 -3.39 2.06
CA TRP A 276 -14.63 -3.76 0.74
C TRP A 276 -13.66 -3.29 -0.35
N ASN A 277 -13.80 -3.83 -1.55
CA ASN A 277 -13.00 -3.38 -2.67
C ASN A 277 -13.70 -2.23 -3.42
N VAL A 278 -12.89 -1.38 -4.01
CA VAL A 278 -13.36 -0.28 -4.86
C VAL A 278 -12.63 -0.32 -6.19
N LEU A 279 -13.38 -0.47 -7.25
CA LEU A 279 -12.88 -0.37 -8.61
C LEU A 279 -12.95 1.09 -9.07
N LYS A 280 -11.87 1.61 -9.64
CA LYS A 280 -11.91 2.88 -10.37
C LYS A 280 -12.30 2.61 -11.82
N ASP A 281 -13.45 3.13 -12.24
CA ASP A 281 -13.90 2.98 -13.62
C ASP A 281 -13.19 4.00 -14.57
N THR A 282 -13.32 3.83 -15.86
CA THR A 282 -12.70 4.71 -16.85
C THR A 282 -13.27 6.14 -16.89
N THR A 283 -14.43 6.37 -16.27
CA THR A 283 -15.00 7.72 -16.09
C THR A 283 -14.46 8.43 -14.85
N GLY A 284 -13.67 7.73 -14.04
CA GLY A 284 -13.17 8.21 -12.75
C GLY A 284 -14.12 7.93 -11.58
N LEU A 285 -15.32 7.38 -11.85
CA LEU A 285 -16.25 7.00 -10.80
C LEU A 285 -15.73 5.77 -10.05
N LEU A 286 -16.01 5.74 -8.77
CA LEU A 286 -15.75 4.58 -7.93
C LEU A 286 -16.91 3.60 -7.98
N VAL A 287 -16.58 2.33 -8.09
CA VAL A 287 -17.55 1.23 -8.07
C VAL A 287 -17.22 0.35 -6.87
N PRO A 288 -17.84 0.58 -5.70
CA PRO A 288 -17.65 -0.27 -4.54
C PRO A 288 -18.31 -1.63 -4.79
N PHE A 289 -17.64 -2.69 -4.35
CA PHE A 289 -18.17 -4.05 -4.38
C PHE A 289 -17.53 -4.88 -3.28
N TRP A 290 -18.27 -5.86 -2.82
CA TRP A 290 -17.72 -6.85 -1.93
C TRP A 290 -17.83 -8.22 -2.58
N PHE A 291 -16.71 -8.75 -2.83
CA PHE A 291 -16.43 -9.96 -3.52
C PHE A 291 -17.39 -11.14 -3.18
N MET A 292 -17.88 -11.26 -1.94
CA MET A 292 -18.72 -12.38 -1.52
C MET A 292 -20.23 -12.13 -1.65
N GLU A 293 -20.68 -10.87 -1.74
CA GLU A 293 -22.11 -10.54 -1.60
C GLU A 293 -22.66 -9.66 -2.71
N SER A 294 -21.84 -8.96 -3.47
CA SER A 294 -22.34 -7.97 -4.41
C SER A 294 -21.67 -8.06 -5.77
N ASP A 295 -22.47 -7.99 -6.83
CA ASP A 295 -21.97 -7.83 -8.18
C ASP A 295 -21.16 -6.53 -8.34
N VAL A 296 -20.25 -6.50 -9.31
CA VAL A 296 -19.54 -5.27 -9.70
C VAL A 296 -20.40 -4.49 -10.69
N LYS A 297 -21.11 -3.47 -10.23
CA LYS A 297 -22.02 -2.67 -11.06
C LYS A 297 -21.86 -1.19 -10.80
N ARG A 298 -21.90 -0.39 -11.88
CA ARG A 298 -21.94 1.08 -11.78
C ARG A 298 -23.21 1.53 -11.05
N GLY A 299 -23.03 2.53 -10.16
CA GLY A 299 -24.15 3.08 -9.37
C GLY A 299 -24.67 2.17 -8.27
N GLN A 300 -23.94 1.11 -7.93
CA GLN A 300 -24.31 0.24 -6.83
C GLN A 300 -23.98 0.89 -5.50
N ASN A 301 -24.93 0.81 -4.57
CA ASN A 301 -24.74 1.09 -3.15
C ASN A 301 -25.00 -0.21 -2.39
N ASP A 302 -24.12 -0.57 -1.47
CA ASP A 302 -24.29 -1.77 -0.63
C ASP A 302 -25.35 -1.61 0.48
N GLY A 303 -25.95 -0.42 0.58
CA GLY A 303 -27.01 -0.12 1.56
C GLY A 303 -26.55 -0.08 3.02
N ARG A 304 -25.25 -0.21 3.28
CA ARG A 304 -24.70 -0.19 4.64
C ARG A 304 -24.40 1.25 5.07
N PRO A 305 -24.89 1.69 6.25
CA PRO A 305 -24.44 2.93 6.84
C PRO A 305 -22.93 2.90 7.06
N LYS A 306 -22.26 3.96 6.65
CA LYS A 306 -20.82 4.11 6.78
C LYS A 306 -20.53 5.34 7.64
N GLY A 307 -19.59 5.21 8.57
CA GLY A 307 -18.94 6.36 9.19
C GLY A 307 -17.81 6.88 8.29
N LYS A 308 -16.74 7.38 8.89
CA LYS A 308 -15.55 7.79 8.13
C LYS A 308 -14.97 6.62 7.34
N VAL A 309 -14.75 6.85 6.05
CA VAL A 309 -14.21 5.86 5.12
C VAL A 309 -12.75 6.17 4.82
N TYR A 310 -11.91 5.17 4.94
CA TYR A 310 -10.49 5.27 4.68
C TYR A 310 -10.08 4.31 3.58
N ARG A 311 -9.27 4.80 2.63
CA ARG A 311 -8.65 3.99 1.58
C ARG A 311 -7.24 3.61 1.98
N THR A 312 -6.92 2.32 1.88
CA THR A 312 -5.57 1.81 2.06
C THR A 312 -4.69 2.18 0.88
N MET A 313 -3.66 2.98 1.13
CA MET A 313 -2.67 3.39 0.14
C MET A 313 -1.35 2.65 0.34
N PHE A 314 -0.57 2.52 -0.74
CA PHE A 314 0.76 1.92 -0.67
C PHE A 314 1.69 2.76 0.22
N GLY A 315 2.43 2.09 1.11
CA GLY A 315 3.22 2.71 2.15
C GLY A 315 2.50 2.83 3.50
N GLY A 316 1.35 2.17 3.67
CA GLY A 316 0.60 2.10 4.94
C GLY A 316 -0.10 3.41 5.31
N GLU A 317 -0.31 4.31 4.36
CA GLU A 317 -1.10 5.51 4.52
C GLU A 317 -2.59 5.19 4.36
N LEU A 318 -3.42 5.76 5.25
CA LEU A 318 -4.87 5.72 5.12
C LEU A 318 -5.34 7.10 4.63
N ALA A 319 -5.87 7.16 3.42
CA ALA A 319 -6.48 8.35 2.87
C ALA A 319 -7.94 8.42 3.32
N ASP A 320 -8.36 9.54 3.92
CA ASP A 320 -9.77 9.80 4.19
C ASP A 320 -10.49 10.06 2.86
N VAL A 321 -11.42 9.19 2.53
CA VAL A 321 -12.21 9.24 1.28
C VAL A 321 -13.71 9.37 1.55
N THR A 322 -14.08 9.77 2.76
CA THR A 322 -15.48 9.90 3.20
C THR A 322 -16.30 10.75 2.22
N MET A 323 -15.72 11.85 1.73
CA MET A 323 -16.36 12.75 0.78
C MET A 323 -16.64 12.12 -0.61
N GLU A 324 -15.89 11.10 -1.00
CA GLU A 324 -16.12 10.36 -2.24
C GLU A 324 -17.40 9.52 -2.19
N TYR A 325 -17.86 9.19 -0.99
CA TYR A 325 -19.09 8.40 -0.75
C TYR A 325 -20.32 9.24 -0.50
N PHE A 326 -20.18 10.33 0.25
CA PHE A 326 -21.34 11.08 0.76
C PHE A 326 -21.52 12.45 0.12
N GLY A 327 -20.48 13.00 -0.55
CA GLY A 327 -20.47 14.39 -0.98
C GLY A 327 -20.35 15.36 0.20
N GLU A 328 -20.24 16.66 -0.09
CA GLU A 328 -19.98 17.67 0.92
C GLU A 328 -21.13 17.84 1.93
N ASN A 329 -22.39 17.66 1.50
CA ASN A 329 -23.55 17.92 2.34
C ASN A 329 -23.95 16.75 3.28
N GLU A 330 -23.52 15.52 3.00
CA GLU A 330 -23.86 14.35 3.80
C GLU A 330 -22.76 14.00 4.81
N ALA A 331 -21.53 14.36 4.53
CA ALA A 331 -20.40 14.11 5.43
C ALA A 331 -20.45 14.93 6.73
N GLU A 332 -21.16 16.08 6.74
CA GLU A 332 -21.36 16.91 7.94
C GLU A 332 -22.42 16.32 8.90
N LEU A 333 -23.34 15.50 8.42
CA LEU A 333 -24.43 14.95 9.21
C LEU A 333 -24.08 13.73 10.05
N GLU A 334 -22.99 13.03 9.73
CA GLU A 334 -22.57 11.79 10.44
C GLU A 334 -21.38 11.98 11.40
N ILE A 335 -20.80 13.19 11.47
CA ILE A 335 -19.66 13.50 12.34
C ILE A 335 -20.07 13.85 13.77
N ASP A 336 -21.34 14.09 14.02
CA ASP A 336 -21.87 14.51 15.32
C ASP A 336 -22.41 13.35 16.19
N CYS A 337 -21.95 12.13 15.98
CA CYS A 337 -22.32 10.97 16.81
C CYS A 337 -21.15 10.43 17.63
#